data_8abece0374953718db71fd1435935846
#
_entry.id   8abece0374953718db71fd1435935846
#
_cell.length_a   1.000
_cell.length_b   1.000
_cell.length_c   1.000
_cell.angle_alpha   90.00
_cell.angle_beta   90.00
_cell.angle_gamma   90.00
#
_symmetry.space_group_name_H-M   'P 1'
#
loop_
_entity.id
_entity.type
_entity.pdbx_description
1 polymer ?
#
loop_
_entity_poly.entity_id
_entity_poly.type
_entity_poly.pdbx_seq_one_letter_code
_entity_poly.pdbx_strand_id
1 'polypeptide(L)'
;GNGHWSIANTEHEACTGAREHMRAWEAQGHRIILITGRRESVRERTESELRRLGVPFDMLLMGYADSGRILINDISPHVGQKAHTVNVPRDAGWNDVDWSEAGLD
;
A
#
# COMPACT_ATOMS: atom_id res chain seq x y z
N GLY A 1 4.90 -0.08 15.72
CA GLY A 1 4.86 0.31 14.96
C GLY A 1 4.14 0.96 14.47
N ASN A 2 4.28 1.25 14.55
CA ASN A 2 3.85 1.70 14.23
C ASN A 2 3.47 1.99 13.04
N GLY A 3 3.76 1.76 12.13
CA GLY A 3 3.26 2.03 10.86
C GLY A 3 2.12 1.14 10.63
N HIS A 4 1.11 1.67 10.15
CA HIS A 4 -0.01 0.94 9.82
C HIS A 4 0.33 -0.16 8.86
N TRP A 5 1.43 -0.08 8.19
CA TRP A 5 1.90 -1.16 7.35
C TRP A 5 3.07 -1.85 7.99
N SER A 6 2.99 -2.17 9.26
CA SER A 6 4.03 -2.97 9.85
C SER A 6 3.96 -4.38 9.27
N ILE A 7 5.11 -5.04 9.16
CA ILE A 7 5.15 -6.40 8.64
C ILE A 7 4.37 -7.35 9.55
N ALA A 8 4.38 -7.09 10.84
CA ALA A 8 3.61 -7.90 11.76
C ALA A 8 2.13 -7.93 11.40
N ASN A 9 1.59 -6.80 10.93
CA ASN A 9 0.19 -6.73 10.57
C ASN A 9 -0.13 -7.52 9.32
N THR A 10 0.82 -7.70 8.42
CA THR A 10 0.56 -8.45 7.19
C THR A 10 0.32 -9.92 7.45
N GLU A 11 0.65 -10.40 8.63
CA GLU A 11 0.41 -11.78 9.01
C GLU A 11 -0.90 -11.96 9.77
N HIS A 12 -1.63 -10.87 10.02
CA HIS A 12 -2.88 -10.88 10.77
C HIS A 12 -4.06 -10.83 9.82
N GLU A 13 -5.23 -11.20 10.32
CA GLU A 13 -6.46 -11.06 9.56
C GLU A 13 -6.75 -9.62 9.19
N ALA A 14 -6.22 -8.67 9.95
CA ALA A 14 -6.39 -7.26 9.67
C ALA A 14 -5.92 -6.88 8.27
N CYS A 15 -4.93 -7.62 7.76
CA CYS A 15 -4.41 -7.40 6.40
C CYS A 15 -4.87 -8.49 5.43
N THR A 16 -5.94 -9.18 5.78
CA THR A 16 -6.50 -10.22 4.94
C THR A 16 -6.85 -9.65 3.58
N GLY A 17 -6.37 -10.30 2.54
CA GLY A 17 -6.62 -9.89 1.17
C GLY A 17 -5.65 -8.86 0.62
N ALA A 18 -4.84 -8.21 1.46
CA ALA A 18 -3.95 -7.16 0.98
C ALA A 18 -2.95 -7.68 -0.05
N ARG A 19 -2.27 -8.77 0.26
CA ARG A 19 -1.29 -9.36 -0.66
C ARG A 19 -1.95 -9.79 -1.97
N GLU A 20 -3.08 -10.44 -1.87
CA GLU A 20 -3.81 -10.95 -3.03
C GLU A 20 -4.25 -9.81 -3.94
N HIS A 21 -4.78 -8.74 -3.37
CA HIS A 21 -5.16 -7.57 -4.14
C HIS A 21 -3.95 -6.94 -4.82
N MET A 22 -2.87 -6.72 -4.09
CA MET A 22 -1.68 -6.10 -4.66
C MET A 22 -1.08 -6.95 -5.78
N ARG A 23 -1.08 -8.26 -5.63
CA ARG A 23 -0.57 -9.14 -6.68
C ARG A 23 -1.46 -9.08 -7.92
N ALA A 24 -2.77 -9.01 -7.74
CA ALA A 24 -3.68 -8.88 -8.88
C ALA A 24 -3.47 -7.55 -9.61
N TRP A 25 -3.29 -6.47 -8.86
CA TRP A 25 -3.05 -5.16 -9.46
C TRP A 25 -1.72 -5.13 -10.22
N GLU A 26 -0.69 -5.73 -9.65
CA GLU A 26 0.60 -5.83 -10.33
C GLU A 26 0.46 -6.59 -11.64
N ALA A 27 -0.30 -7.69 -11.64
CA ALA A 27 -0.53 -8.47 -12.84
C ALA A 27 -1.28 -7.68 -13.90
N GLN A 28 -2.06 -6.68 -13.49
CA GLN A 28 -2.78 -5.78 -14.40
C GLN A 28 -1.92 -4.63 -14.89
N GLY A 29 -0.67 -4.54 -14.45
CA GLY A 29 0.25 -3.50 -14.89
C GLY A 29 0.38 -2.32 -13.94
N HIS A 30 -0.27 -2.36 -12.79
CA HIS A 30 -0.11 -1.30 -11.80
C HIS A 30 1.24 -1.38 -11.11
N ARG A 31 1.78 -0.22 -10.76
CA ARG A 31 3.01 -0.15 -10.00
C ARG A 31 2.66 0.10 -8.54
N ILE A 32 3.40 -0.53 -7.65
CA ILE A 32 3.09 -0.50 -6.23
C ILE A 32 4.23 0.17 -5.48
N ILE A 33 3.88 1.20 -4.73
CA ILE A 33 4.82 1.90 -3.86
C ILE A 33 4.31 1.74 -2.44
N LEU A 34 5.15 1.18 -1.59
CA LEU A 34 4.82 1.02 -0.17
C LEU A 34 5.52 2.11 0.63
N ILE A 35 4.81 2.63 1.61
CA ILE A 35 5.33 3.67 2.50
C ILE A 35 5.19 3.19 3.93
N THR A 36 6.29 3.27 4.69
CA THR A 36 6.29 2.79 6.07
C THR A 36 7.04 3.77 6.97
N GLY A 37 6.66 3.78 8.24
CA GLY A 37 7.38 4.53 9.26
C GLY A 37 8.66 3.86 9.74
N ARG A 38 8.91 2.60 9.36
CA ARG A 38 10.15 1.93 9.75
C ARG A 38 11.36 2.69 9.23
N ARG A 39 12.42 2.68 10.01
CA ARG A 39 13.64 3.43 9.68
C ARG A 39 14.44 2.71 8.60
N GLU A 40 15.22 3.51 7.86
CA GLU A 40 16.11 2.96 6.83
C GLU A 40 17.07 1.90 7.37
N SER A 41 17.43 2.01 8.64
CA SER A 41 18.36 1.05 9.25
C SER A 41 17.86 -0.40 9.23
N VAL A 42 16.55 -0.59 9.03
CA VAL A 42 15.97 -1.95 8.96
C VAL A 42 15.43 -2.25 7.58
N ARG A 43 15.91 -1.56 6.55
CA ARG A 43 15.43 -1.76 5.18
C ARG A 43 15.63 -3.20 4.70
N GLU A 44 16.81 -3.74 4.85
CA GLU A 44 17.07 -5.09 4.34
C GLU A 44 16.14 -6.12 4.97
N ARG A 45 15.95 -6.02 6.27
CA ARG A 45 15.04 -6.93 6.98
C ARG A 45 13.62 -6.75 6.50
N THR A 46 13.19 -5.50 6.32
CA THR A 46 11.83 -5.21 5.89
C THR A 46 11.58 -5.74 4.48
N GLU A 47 12.50 -5.50 3.57
CA GLU A 47 12.36 -6.02 2.20
C GLU A 47 12.35 -7.53 2.17
N SER A 48 13.19 -8.15 2.98
CA SER A 48 13.25 -9.61 3.07
C SER A 48 11.93 -10.18 3.59
N GLU A 49 11.35 -9.55 4.60
CA GLU A 49 10.06 -9.99 5.14
C GLU A 49 8.94 -9.84 4.11
N LEU A 50 8.93 -8.72 3.37
CA LEU A 50 7.92 -8.51 2.34
C LEU A 50 8.01 -9.54 1.22
N ARG A 51 9.24 -9.87 0.80
CA ARG A 51 9.42 -10.92 -0.21
C ARG A 51 8.96 -12.27 0.31
N ARG A 52 9.28 -12.59 1.55
CA ARG A 52 8.87 -13.86 2.15
C ARG A 52 7.35 -13.97 2.22
N LEU A 53 6.68 -12.85 2.49
CA LEU A 53 5.23 -12.81 2.57
C LEU A 53 4.57 -12.73 1.19
N GLY A 54 5.34 -12.56 0.14
CA GLY A 54 4.81 -12.47 -1.21
C GLY A 54 4.15 -11.13 -1.52
N VAL A 55 4.50 -10.07 -0.81
CA VAL A 55 3.97 -8.74 -1.05
C VAL A 55 4.81 -8.07 -2.14
N PRO A 56 4.21 -7.74 -3.29
CA PRO A 56 4.96 -7.09 -4.37
C PRO A 56 5.14 -5.60 -4.08
N PHE A 57 6.25 -5.05 -4.53
CA PHE A 57 6.44 -3.60 -4.52
C PHE A 57 7.51 -3.21 -5.52
N ASP A 58 7.30 -2.05 -6.13
CA ASP A 58 8.28 -1.46 -7.03
C ASP A 58 9.21 -0.54 -6.26
N MET A 59 8.70 0.13 -5.26
CA MET A 59 9.48 1.00 -4.39
C MET A 59 8.99 0.85 -2.97
N LEU A 60 9.92 1.02 -2.04
CA LEU A 60 9.62 1.02 -0.61
C LEU A 60 10.21 2.27 0.00
N LEU A 61 9.35 3.17 0.46
CA LEU A 61 9.75 4.42 1.09
C LEU A 61 9.75 4.22 2.59
N MET A 62 10.92 4.39 3.20
CA MET A 62 11.13 4.14 4.62
C MET A 62 11.25 5.45 5.38
N GLY A 63 10.91 5.43 6.65
CA GLY A 63 11.11 6.57 7.53
C GLY A 63 10.02 7.63 7.49
N TYR A 64 8.88 7.30 6.92
CA TYR A 64 7.75 8.24 6.87
C TYR A 64 6.81 7.95 8.03
N ALA A 65 6.73 8.92 8.94
CA ALA A 65 5.96 8.76 10.17
C ALA A 65 4.46 8.62 9.91
N ASP A 66 3.75 8.28 10.95
CA ASP A 66 2.31 8.02 10.91
C ASP A 66 1.52 9.33 10.94
N SER A 67 1.82 10.22 10.00
CA SER A 67 1.13 11.49 9.86
C SER A 67 0.39 11.52 8.53
N GLY A 68 -0.35 12.60 8.30
CA GLY A 68 -1.14 12.71 7.08
C GLY A 68 -0.31 12.76 5.82
N ARG A 69 -0.94 12.42 4.71
CA ARG A 69 -0.33 12.46 3.38
C ARG A 69 -1.13 13.40 2.51
N ILE A 70 -0.43 14.23 1.76
CA ILE A 70 -1.06 15.12 0.80
C ILE A 70 -0.39 14.90 -0.54
N LEU A 71 -1.19 14.58 -1.55
CA LEU A 71 -0.71 14.43 -2.91
C LEU A 71 -1.22 15.62 -3.71
N ILE A 72 -0.31 16.35 -4.34
CA ILE A 72 -0.66 17.46 -5.21
C ILE A 72 -0.45 16.98 -6.64
N ASN A 73 -1.52 16.97 -7.40
CA ASN A 73 -1.50 16.45 -8.75
C ASN A 73 -2.32 17.37 -9.65
N ASP A 74 -1.96 17.44 -10.92
CA ASP A 74 -2.69 18.26 -11.86
C ASP A 74 -3.95 17.56 -12.36
N ILE A 75 -4.86 18.35 -12.90
CA ILE A 75 -6.03 17.81 -13.59
C ILE A 75 -5.70 17.77 -15.07
N SER A 76 -5.77 16.59 -15.67
CA SER A 76 -5.50 16.43 -17.08
C SER A 76 -6.69 16.92 -17.91
N PRO A 77 -6.46 17.70 -18.98
CA PRO A 77 -7.56 18.10 -19.86
C PRO A 77 -8.22 16.92 -20.58
N HIS A 78 -7.52 15.81 -20.71
CA HIS A 78 -8.04 14.64 -21.42
C HIS A 78 -8.58 13.56 -20.49
N VAL A 79 -7.99 13.40 -19.33
CA VAL A 79 -8.33 12.33 -18.40
C VAL A 79 -9.13 12.86 -17.21
N GLY A 80 -8.97 14.14 -16.88
CA GLY A 80 -9.58 14.73 -15.71
C GLY A 80 -8.80 14.45 -14.46
N GLN A 81 -9.49 14.16 -13.38
CA GLN A 81 -8.87 13.86 -12.10
C GLN A 81 -8.18 12.49 -12.15
N LYS A 82 -6.90 12.48 -11.82
CA LYS A 82 -6.07 11.26 -11.92
C LYS A 82 -5.74 10.65 -10.55
N ALA A 83 -5.86 11.41 -9.48
CA ALA A 83 -5.48 10.95 -8.16
C ALA A 83 -6.71 10.61 -7.34
N HIS A 84 -6.67 9.46 -6.70
CA HIS A 84 -7.75 8.96 -5.85
C HIS A 84 -7.16 8.42 -4.57
N THR A 85 -7.93 8.50 -3.49
CA THR A 85 -7.52 7.98 -2.20
C THR A 85 -8.56 7.01 -1.70
N VAL A 86 -8.11 5.84 -1.24
CA VAL A 86 -8.96 4.88 -0.55
C VAL A 86 -8.41 4.74 0.86
N ASN A 87 -9.20 5.15 1.85
CA ASN A 87 -8.79 5.05 3.25
C ASN A 87 -9.41 3.79 3.84
N VAL A 88 -8.55 2.88 4.28
CA VAL A 88 -8.98 1.60 4.83
C VAL A 88 -8.79 1.66 6.33
N PRO A 89 -9.82 1.34 7.11
CA PRO A 89 -9.64 1.30 8.55
C PRO A 89 -8.55 0.31 8.92
N ARG A 90 -7.71 0.70 9.89
CA ARG A 90 -6.67 -0.19 10.38
C ARG A 90 -7.32 -1.46 10.93
N ASP A 91 -6.71 -2.59 10.66
CA ASP A 91 -7.15 -3.89 11.17
C ASP A 91 -8.49 -4.37 10.59
N ALA A 92 -8.94 -3.81 9.48
CA ALA A 92 -10.22 -4.20 8.88
C ALA A 92 -10.09 -5.19 7.72
N GLY A 93 -8.88 -5.40 7.21
CA GLY A 93 -8.69 -6.21 6.01
C GLY A 93 -9.13 -5.48 4.76
N TRP A 94 -8.89 -6.08 3.60
CA TRP A 94 -9.09 -5.41 2.32
C TRP A 94 -10.18 -6.03 1.45
N ASN A 95 -10.74 -7.15 1.85
CA ASN A 95 -11.68 -7.86 0.98
C ASN A 95 -13.03 -7.17 0.83
N ASP A 96 -13.44 -6.37 1.81
CA ASP A 96 -14.72 -5.68 1.78
C ASP A 96 -14.61 -4.23 1.31
N VAL A 97 -13.44 -3.81 0.84
CA VAL A 97 -13.22 -2.45 0.38
C VAL A 97 -13.71 -2.31 -1.06
N ASP A 98 -14.40 -1.21 -1.35
CA ASP A 98 -14.78 -0.90 -2.72
C ASP A 98 -13.61 -0.20 -3.42
N TRP A 99 -12.90 -0.93 -4.24
CA TRP A 99 -11.74 -0.43 -4.96
C TRP A 99 -12.10 0.23 -6.29
N SER A 100 -13.35 0.08 -6.72
CA SER A 100 -13.74 0.53 -8.06
C SER A 100 -13.68 2.04 -8.22
N GLU A 101 -13.92 2.80 -7.16
CA GLU A 101 -13.86 4.26 -7.22
C GLU A 101 -12.47 4.77 -7.56
N ALA A 102 -11.45 4.01 -7.22
CA ALA A 102 -10.07 4.34 -7.55
C ALA A 102 -9.63 3.72 -8.89
N GLY A 103 -10.55 3.09 -9.59
CA GLY A 103 -10.23 2.43 -10.85
C GLY A 103 -9.56 1.08 -10.66
N LEU A 104 -9.70 0.47 -9.50
CA LEU A 104 -9.13 -0.84 -9.19
C LEU A 104 -10.22 -1.88 -9.09
N ASP A 105 -9.87 -3.11 -9.32
CA ASP A 105 -10.78 -4.24 -9.20
C ASP A 105 -10.51 -5.09 -7.96
#